data_e7a6b9dc0819eb43f40ee959f3267979
#
_entry.id   e7a6b9dc0819eb43f40ee959f3267979
#
_cell.length_a   1.000
_cell.length_b   1.000
_cell.length_c   1.000
_cell.angle_alpha   90.00
_cell.angle_beta   90.00
_cell.angle_gamma   90.00
#
_symmetry.space_group_name_H-M   'P 1'
#
loop_
_entity.id
_entity.type
_entity.pdbx_description
1 polymer ?
#
loop_
_entity_poly.entity_id
_entity_poly.type
_entity_poly.pdbx_seq_one_letter_code
_entity_poly.pdbx_strand_id
1 'polypeptide(L)'
;MTAWYFDSLDVADVDVRTVRRRWGRLSKLLIPAIGVRVRRDHVAGLRAEWLVPKLAPERKLILYLHGGAYVMGGCDTHRQLVSHIARASGVRALLPDYRLAPEHPYPAAIEDAVAVYRRLLADGYAARDIVLAGDSAGGGLTVALLLSLKAAGDPLPAAACLLSPWLDLAASGDSMSSRADRDPWFRAEDLPHVAAYYCAEKDLVDPLVSPVYADVSGLPPFYVQVGADEILFSDTARFGDNIRAAGGTIEIEEWPNMWHVFQVFVAVMPESRRAINKLADYIRNVLCP
;
A
#
# COMPACT_ATOMS: atom_id res chain seq x y z
N MET A 1 1.20 23.95 10.62
CA MET A 1 1.00 22.97 11.72
C MET A 1 1.39 21.54 11.33
N THR A 2 1.60 21.26 10.07
CA THR A 2 2.00 19.94 9.53
C THR A 2 3.51 19.67 9.59
N ALA A 3 4.36 20.67 9.37
CA ALA A 3 5.82 20.52 9.38
C ALA A 3 6.38 19.96 10.71
N TRP A 4 5.76 20.28 11.84
CA TRP A 4 6.24 19.84 13.16
C TRP A 4 6.11 18.32 13.40
N TYR A 5 5.25 17.65 12.64
CA TYR A 5 4.97 16.22 12.81
C TYR A 5 6.02 15.34 12.13
N PHE A 6 6.71 15.86 11.11
CA PHE A 6 7.61 15.12 10.22
C PHE A 6 9.08 15.50 10.35
N ASP A 7 9.44 16.71 10.83
CA ASP A 7 10.81 17.07 11.19
C ASP A 7 11.44 16.12 12.24
N SER A 8 10.62 15.25 12.84
CA SER A 8 11.06 14.22 13.79
C SER A 8 11.31 12.85 13.16
N LEU A 9 11.09 12.71 11.86
CA LEU A 9 11.33 11.49 11.07
C LEU A 9 12.61 11.61 10.23
N ASP A 10 13.62 12.30 10.74
CA ASP A 10 14.96 12.22 10.15
C ASP A 10 15.40 10.74 10.20
N VAL A 11 15.03 9.99 9.16
CA VAL A 11 15.23 8.54 9.06
C VAL A 11 16.72 8.24 8.85
N ALA A 12 17.50 9.23 8.39
CA ALA A 12 18.94 9.09 8.20
C ALA A 12 19.69 8.96 9.54
N ASP A 13 19.23 9.66 10.59
CA ASP A 13 19.92 9.72 11.89
C ASP A 13 19.18 9.00 13.02
N VAL A 14 17.95 8.51 12.80
CA VAL A 14 17.14 7.89 13.86
C VAL A 14 17.03 6.37 13.66
N ASP A 15 17.41 5.61 14.68
CA ASP A 15 17.20 4.16 14.75
C ASP A 15 15.75 3.78 14.41
N VAL A 16 15.57 2.88 13.42
CA VAL A 16 14.29 2.38 12.94
C VAL A 16 13.36 1.92 14.08
N ARG A 17 13.92 1.33 15.16
CA ARG A 17 13.15 0.91 16.35
C ARG A 17 12.54 2.10 17.07
N THR A 18 13.22 3.23 17.07
CA THR A 18 12.70 4.47 17.67
C THR A 18 11.57 5.06 16.84
N VAL A 19 11.70 5.06 15.50
CA VAL A 19 10.63 5.48 14.58
C VAL A 19 9.39 4.58 14.78
N ARG A 20 9.56 3.27 14.77
CA ARG A 20 8.46 2.29 15.00
C ARG A 20 7.74 2.54 16.33
N ARG A 21 8.47 2.80 17.41
CA ARG A 21 7.88 3.11 18.73
C ARG A 21 7.08 4.41 18.73
N ARG A 22 7.58 5.45 18.06
CA ARG A 22 6.87 6.75 17.92
C ARG A 22 5.57 6.56 17.15
N TRP A 23 5.62 5.94 15.99
CA TRP A 23 4.46 5.64 15.16
C TRP A 23 3.45 4.74 15.89
N GLY A 24 3.90 3.70 16.57
CA GLY A 24 3.03 2.83 17.36
C GLY A 24 2.35 3.52 18.55
N ARG A 25 2.92 4.63 19.08
CA ARG A 25 2.24 5.46 20.10
C ARG A 25 1.18 6.36 19.47
N LEU A 26 1.49 6.97 18.32
CA LEU A 26 0.57 7.86 17.62
C LEU A 26 -0.62 7.10 17.04
N SER A 27 -0.40 5.90 16.55
CA SER A 27 -1.48 5.06 15.99
C SER A 27 -2.55 4.69 17.01
N LYS A 28 -2.24 4.70 18.32
CA LYS A 28 -3.23 4.48 19.38
C LYS A 28 -4.32 5.57 19.44
N LEU A 29 -4.06 6.74 18.86
CA LEU A 29 -5.02 7.84 18.74
C LEU A 29 -5.93 7.68 17.52
N LEU A 30 -5.58 6.77 16.61
CA LEU A 30 -6.33 6.52 15.38
C LEU A 30 -7.48 5.55 15.67
N ILE A 31 -8.70 6.05 15.65
CA ILE A 31 -9.91 5.27 15.98
C ILE A 31 -10.38 4.52 14.73
N PRO A 32 -10.56 3.18 14.79
CA PRO A 32 -11.16 2.42 13.71
C PRO A 32 -12.58 2.88 13.38
N ALA A 33 -13.02 2.64 12.15
CA ALA A 33 -14.35 3.00 11.68
C ALA A 33 -15.43 2.31 12.52
N ILE A 34 -16.45 3.09 12.96
CA ILE A 34 -17.60 2.56 13.70
C ILE A 34 -18.35 1.55 12.81
N GLY A 35 -18.75 0.42 13.38
CA GLY A 35 -19.49 -0.64 12.67
C GLY A 35 -18.59 -1.65 11.95
N VAL A 36 -17.28 -1.59 12.15
CA VAL A 36 -16.33 -2.59 11.69
C VAL A 36 -15.81 -3.38 12.89
N ARG A 37 -15.99 -4.71 12.85
CA ARG A 37 -15.42 -5.61 13.85
C ARG A 37 -13.98 -5.95 13.47
N VAL A 38 -13.06 -5.74 14.41
CA VAL A 38 -11.66 -6.15 14.29
C VAL A 38 -11.49 -7.53 14.93
N ARG A 39 -11.00 -8.51 14.17
CA ARG A 39 -10.68 -9.85 14.65
C ARG A 39 -9.19 -10.12 14.39
N ARG A 40 -8.44 -10.35 15.47
CA ARG A 40 -7.04 -10.76 15.38
C ARG A 40 -6.94 -12.21 14.97
N ASP A 41 -5.95 -12.52 14.15
CA ASP A 41 -5.73 -13.85 13.60
C ASP A 41 -4.25 -14.08 13.27
N HIS A 42 -3.93 -15.30 12.84
CA HIS A 42 -2.65 -15.62 12.20
C HIS A 42 -2.94 -16.26 10.84
N VAL A 43 -2.41 -15.67 9.79
CA VAL A 43 -2.58 -16.14 8.40
C VAL A 43 -1.20 -16.41 7.81
N ALA A 44 -0.96 -17.60 7.31
CA ALA A 44 0.35 -18.05 6.82
C ALA A 44 1.49 -17.86 7.86
N GLY A 45 1.18 -17.99 9.16
CA GLY A 45 2.15 -17.79 10.25
C GLY A 45 2.34 -16.34 10.68
N LEU A 46 1.79 -15.37 9.97
CA LEU A 46 1.90 -13.95 10.28
C LEU A 46 0.72 -13.49 11.16
N ARG A 47 0.99 -12.60 12.10
CA ARG A 47 -0.07 -11.83 12.77
C ARG A 47 -0.86 -11.08 11.71
N ALA A 48 -2.19 -11.12 11.79
CA ALA A 48 -3.06 -10.42 10.86
C ALA A 48 -4.33 -9.93 11.56
N GLU A 49 -4.99 -8.94 10.97
CA GLU A 49 -6.29 -8.47 11.42
C GLU A 49 -7.32 -8.54 10.30
N TRP A 50 -8.46 -9.12 10.64
CA TRP A 50 -9.66 -9.06 9.83
C TRP A 50 -10.48 -7.84 10.25
N LEU A 51 -10.79 -6.99 9.30
CA LEU A 51 -11.64 -5.83 9.48
C LEU A 51 -12.97 -6.10 8.75
N VAL A 52 -14.01 -6.42 9.53
CA VAL A 52 -15.25 -7.00 9.03
C VAL A 52 -16.42 -6.04 9.26
N PRO A 53 -16.93 -5.37 8.21
CA PRO A 53 -18.20 -4.63 8.26
C PRO A 53 -19.37 -5.54 8.61
N LYS A 54 -20.44 -4.97 9.22
CA LYS A 54 -21.57 -5.74 9.77
C LYS A 54 -22.28 -6.66 8.76
N LEU A 55 -22.33 -6.26 7.50
CA LEU A 55 -23.02 -6.98 6.42
C LEU A 55 -22.08 -7.41 5.29
N ALA A 56 -20.79 -7.58 5.58
CA ALA A 56 -19.79 -7.92 4.55
C ALA A 56 -20.07 -9.31 3.95
N PRO A 57 -20.03 -9.46 2.62
CA PRO A 57 -20.10 -10.75 1.95
C PRO A 57 -18.98 -11.70 2.44
N GLU A 58 -19.27 -12.98 2.61
CA GLU A 58 -18.30 -13.92 3.19
C GLU A 58 -17.10 -14.20 2.30
N ARG A 59 -17.30 -14.18 0.99
CA ARG A 59 -16.30 -14.59 0.00
C ARG A 59 -15.64 -13.44 -0.75
N LYS A 60 -16.00 -12.17 -0.49
CA LYS A 60 -15.36 -11.00 -1.08
C LYS A 60 -14.35 -10.42 -0.12
N LEU A 61 -13.15 -10.09 -0.61
CA LEU A 61 -12.03 -9.76 0.25
C LEU A 61 -11.15 -8.65 -0.34
N ILE A 62 -10.70 -7.74 0.52
CA ILE A 62 -9.59 -6.85 0.28
C ILE A 62 -8.38 -7.41 1.04
N LEU A 63 -7.31 -7.81 0.35
CA LEU A 63 -6.01 -8.05 0.97
C LEU A 63 -5.23 -6.74 0.93
N TYR A 64 -5.02 -6.13 2.10
CA TYR A 64 -4.37 -4.85 2.23
C TYR A 64 -2.93 -5.00 2.73
N LEU A 65 -1.96 -4.53 1.95
CA LEU A 65 -0.54 -4.50 2.29
C LEU A 65 -0.19 -3.08 2.74
N HIS A 66 0.22 -2.93 3.99
CA HIS A 66 0.43 -1.61 4.59
C HIS A 66 1.69 -0.90 4.08
N GLY A 67 1.68 0.44 4.11
CA GLY A 67 2.85 1.26 3.88
C GLY A 67 3.81 1.30 5.05
N GLY A 68 4.84 2.15 4.92
CA GLY A 68 5.87 2.34 5.94
C GLY A 68 7.27 2.01 5.46
N ALA A 69 7.53 2.25 4.17
CA ALA A 69 8.84 2.14 3.54
C ALA A 69 9.55 0.79 3.76
N TYR A 70 8.79 -0.29 3.94
CA TYR A 70 9.27 -1.64 4.29
C TYR A 70 9.98 -1.77 5.64
N VAL A 71 10.15 -0.67 6.37
CA VAL A 71 10.87 -0.63 7.66
C VAL A 71 9.95 -0.42 8.85
N MET A 72 8.73 0.02 8.63
CA MET A 72 7.73 0.26 9.69
C MET A 72 6.31 -0.04 9.17
N GLY A 73 5.31 0.20 10.00
CA GLY A 73 3.92 -0.10 9.68
C GLY A 73 3.44 -1.38 10.32
N GLY A 74 2.18 -1.72 10.05
CA GLY A 74 1.52 -2.93 10.55
C GLY A 74 0.06 -2.74 10.89
N CYS A 75 -0.56 -3.77 11.44
CA CYS A 75 -1.95 -3.76 11.88
C CYS A 75 -2.29 -2.56 12.76
N ASP A 76 -1.40 -2.23 13.70
CA ASP A 76 -1.68 -1.16 14.67
C ASP A 76 -1.70 0.24 14.03
N THR A 77 -0.92 0.48 13.00
CA THR A 77 -0.81 1.78 12.33
C THR A 77 -1.85 1.96 11.21
N HIS A 78 -2.23 0.88 10.52
CA HIS A 78 -3.10 0.95 9.35
C HIS A 78 -4.55 0.51 9.61
N ARG A 79 -4.83 -0.08 10.79
CA ARG A 79 -6.19 -0.50 11.19
C ARG A 79 -7.25 0.57 10.94
N GLN A 80 -6.95 1.82 11.27
CA GLN A 80 -7.89 2.93 11.09
C GLN A 80 -8.21 3.13 9.59
N LEU A 81 -7.21 3.33 8.75
CA LEU A 81 -7.39 3.53 7.31
C LEU A 81 -8.14 2.35 6.68
N VAL A 82 -7.65 1.12 6.91
CA VAL A 82 -8.22 -0.10 6.32
C VAL A 82 -9.65 -0.36 6.82
N SER A 83 -9.97 -0.01 8.08
CA SER A 83 -11.34 -0.12 8.58
C SER A 83 -12.29 0.84 7.88
N HIS A 84 -11.85 2.05 7.54
CA HIS A 84 -12.65 2.99 6.77
C HIS A 84 -12.85 2.52 5.32
N ILE A 85 -11.84 1.94 4.69
CA ILE A 85 -11.96 1.32 3.35
C ILE A 85 -12.95 0.16 3.40
N ALA A 86 -12.81 -0.75 4.37
CA ALA A 86 -13.71 -1.88 4.55
C ALA A 86 -15.15 -1.42 4.79
N ARG A 87 -15.35 -0.42 5.66
CA ARG A 87 -16.69 0.14 5.93
C ARG A 87 -17.32 0.75 4.70
N ALA A 88 -16.56 1.58 3.97
CA ALA A 88 -17.07 2.30 2.81
C ALA A 88 -17.41 1.34 1.65
N SER A 89 -16.58 0.32 1.41
CA SER A 89 -16.81 -0.70 0.38
C SER A 89 -17.86 -1.75 0.79
N GLY A 90 -18.10 -1.93 2.09
CA GLY A 90 -18.91 -3.04 2.61
C GLY A 90 -18.20 -4.40 2.50
N VAL A 91 -16.93 -4.44 2.08
CA VAL A 91 -16.14 -5.65 1.88
C VAL A 91 -15.19 -5.84 3.07
N ARG A 92 -15.04 -7.09 3.54
CA ARG A 92 -14.05 -7.38 4.59
C ARG A 92 -12.64 -7.15 4.09
N ALA A 93 -11.74 -6.76 4.99
CA ALA A 93 -10.33 -6.63 4.67
C ALA A 93 -9.48 -7.52 5.58
N LEU A 94 -8.40 -8.07 5.02
CA LEU A 94 -7.32 -8.72 5.75
C LEU A 94 -6.08 -7.82 5.68
N LEU A 95 -5.52 -7.52 6.84
CA LEU A 95 -4.31 -6.71 7.01
C LEU A 95 -3.26 -7.57 7.72
N PRO A 96 -2.28 -8.15 7.01
CA PRO A 96 -1.18 -8.91 7.61
C PRO A 96 -0.04 -8.00 8.06
N ASP A 97 0.64 -8.39 9.16
CA ASP A 97 1.93 -7.84 9.56
C ASP A 97 3.04 -8.63 8.86
N TYR A 98 3.40 -8.25 7.64
CA TYR A 98 4.51 -8.85 6.94
C TYR A 98 5.87 -8.46 7.55
N ARG A 99 6.91 -9.28 7.35
CA ARG A 99 8.25 -9.05 7.88
C ARG A 99 8.86 -7.76 7.33
N LEU A 100 9.53 -7.02 8.20
CA LEU A 100 10.10 -5.70 7.92
C LEU A 100 11.62 -5.69 7.94
N ALA A 101 12.21 -4.86 7.11
CA ALA A 101 13.61 -4.51 7.14
C ALA A 101 13.91 -3.57 8.35
N PRO A 102 15.14 -3.48 8.85
CA PRO A 102 16.32 -4.21 8.38
C PRO A 102 16.41 -5.66 8.89
N GLU A 103 15.56 -6.08 9.82
CA GLU A 103 15.63 -7.43 10.38
C GLU A 103 15.36 -8.52 9.32
N HIS A 104 14.49 -8.20 8.37
CA HIS A 104 14.10 -9.06 7.27
C HIS A 104 14.04 -8.26 5.96
N PRO A 105 15.19 -8.03 5.31
CA PRO A 105 15.24 -7.29 4.05
C PRO A 105 14.59 -8.08 2.90
N TYR A 106 14.59 -7.52 1.70
CA TYR A 106 14.19 -8.19 0.48
C TYR A 106 14.79 -9.61 0.41
N PRO A 107 14.01 -10.64 0.03
CA PRO A 107 12.62 -10.60 -0.45
C PRO A 107 11.54 -10.93 0.61
N ALA A 108 11.84 -10.84 1.90
CA ALA A 108 10.99 -11.36 2.97
C ALA A 108 9.53 -10.86 2.92
N ALA A 109 9.32 -9.57 2.67
CA ALA A 109 7.97 -9.01 2.56
C ALA A 109 7.17 -9.60 1.39
N ILE A 110 7.83 -9.86 0.25
CA ILE A 110 7.19 -10.46 -0.93
C ILE A 110 6.83 -11.92 -0.65
N GLU A 111 7.74 -12.68 -0.04
CA GLU A 111 7.48 -14.08 0.35
C GLU A 111 6.25 -14.18 1.27
N ASP A 112 6.16 -13.29 2.24
CA ASP A 112 5.04 -13.22 3.17
C ASP A 112 3.73 -12.87 2.45
N ALA A 113 3.75 -11.88 1.57
CA ALA A 113 2.58 -11.48 0.78
C ALA A 113 2.08 -12.62 -0.13
N VAL A 114 2.99 -13.33 -0.79
CA VAL A 114 2.70 -14.53 -1.60
C VAL A 114 2.12 -15.65 -0.73
N ALA A 115 2.71 -15.91 0.44
CA ALA A 115 2.23 -16.94 1.35
C ALA A 115 0.81 -16.64 1.86
N VAL A 116 0.52 -15.38 2.21
CA VAL A 116 -0.82 -14.94 2.63
C VAL A 116 -1.82 -15.11 1.48
N TYR A 117 -1.49 -14.66 0.27
CA TYR A 117 -2.38 -14.78 -0.88
C TYR A 117 -2.70 -16.24 -1.21
N ARG A 118 -1.70 -17.11 -1.28
CA ARG A 118 -1.88 -18.55 -1.52
C ARG A 118 -2.69 -19.21 -0.41
N ARG A 119 -2.48 -18.80 0.84
CA ARG A 119 -3.28 -19.28 1.96
C ARG A 119 -4.76 -18.91 1.80
N LEU A 120 -5.09 -17.71 1.36
CA LEU A 120 -6.47 -17.30 1.07
C LEU A 120 -7.10 -18.15 -0.01
N LEU A 121 -6.37 -18.46 -1.10
CA LEU A 121 -6.86 -19.38 -2.13
C LEU A 121 -7.10 -20.79 -1.55
N ALA A 122 -6.21 -21.31 -0.73
CA ALA A 122 -6.36 -22.61 -0.06
C ALA A 122 -7.54 -22.62 0.93
N ASP A 123 -7.84 -21.50 1.58
CA ASP A 123 -9.01 -21.31 2.45
C ASP A 123 -10.33 -21.14 1.66
N GLY A 124 -10.26 -21.25 0.32
CA GLY A 124 -11.41 -21.29 -0.58
C GLY A 124 -11.90 -19.93 -1.09
N TYR A 125 -11.10 -18.86 -0.98
CA TYR A 125 -11.37 -17.64 -1.72
C TYR A 125 -11.02 -17.86 -3.21
N ALA A 126 -11.91 -17.47 -4.11
CA ALA A 126 -11.55 -17.43 -5.53
C ALA A 126 -10.73 -16.15 -5.81
N ALA A 127 -9.72 -16.25 -6.68
CA ALA A 127 -8.89 -15.10 -7.03
C ALA A 127 -9.72 -13.88 -7.53
N ARG A 128 -10.77 -14.13 -8.34
CA ARG A 128 -11.72 -13.12 -8.81
C ARG A 128 -12.55 -12.45 -7.70
N ASP A 129 -12.49 -12.96 -6.49
CA ASP A 129 -13.19 -12.42 -5.31
C ASP A 129 -12.26 -11.67 -4.36
N ILE A 130 -11.00 -11.48 -4.77
CA ILE A 130 -9.97 -10.76 -4.03
C ILE A 130 -9.57 -9.51 -4.81
N VAL A 131 -9.57 -8.36 -4.13
CA VAL A 131 -8.87 -7.14 -4.55
C VAL A 131 -7.64 -6.99 -3.69
N LEU A 132 -6.48 -6.76 -4.30
CA LEU A 132 -5.30 -6.33 -3.56
C LEU A 132 -5.36 -4.83 -3.35
N ALA A 133 -4.88 -4.34 -2.22
CA ALA A 133 -4.73 -2.91 -1.98
C ALA A 133 -3.47 -2.63 -1.15
N GLY A 134 -2.92 -1.43 -1.31
CA GLY A 134 -1.77 -1.02 -0.50
C GLY A 134 -1.44 0.45 -0.68
N ASP A 135 -0.77 1.03 0.30
CA ASP A 135 -0.31 2.41 0.28
C ASP A 135 1.21 2.48 0.29
N SER A 136 1.79 3.49 -0.37
CA SER A 136 3.24 3.74 -0.33
C SER A 136 4.06 2.47 -0.69
N ALA A 137 4.99 2.04 0.17
CA ALA A 137 5.73 0.77 0.03
C ALA A 137 4.79 -0.44 -0.08
N GLY A 138 3.63 -0.44 0.59
CA GLY A 138 2.61 -1.49 0.45
C GLY A 138 1.98 -1.50 -0.94
N GLY A 139 1.90 -0.34 -1.60
CA GLY A 139 1.54 -0.24 -3.02
C GLY A 139 2.60 -0.90 -3.93
N GLY A 140 3.88 -0.64 -3.68
CA GLY A 140 4.99 -1.32 -4.35
C GLY A 140 4.96 -2.83 -4.12
N LEU A 141 4.78 -3.26 -2.85
CA LEU A 141 4.63 -4.67 -2.49
C LEU A 141 3.44 -5.33 -3.18
N THR A 142 2.34 -4.60 -3.37
CA THR A 142 1.16 -5.10 -4.10
C THR A 142 1.50 -5.42 -5.55
N VAL A 143 2.26 -4.56 -6.23
CA VAL A 143 2.70 -4.83 -7.60
C VAL A 143 3.73 -5.96 -7.65
N ALA A 144 4.71 -5.98 -6.73
CA ALA A 144 5.69 -7.06 -6.63
C ALA A 144 5.02 -8.43 -6.36
N LEU A 145 3.96 -8.47 -5.53
CA LEU A 145 3.13 -9.66 -5.33
C LEU A 145 2.50 -10.11 -6.66
N LEU A 146 1.87 -9.20 -7.41
CA LEU A 146 1.25 -9.54 -8.71
C LEU A 146 2.26 -10.10 -9.70
N LEU A 147 3.46 -9.50 -9.78
CA LEU A 147 4.54 -9.98 -10.64
C LEU A 147 5.00 -11.39 -10.23
N SER A 148 5.11 -11.63 -8.92
CA SER A 148 5.50 -12.94 -8.37
C SER A 148 4.44 -14.01 -8.65
N LEU A 149 3.16 -13.68 -8.49
CA LEU A 149 2.05 -14.58 -8.83
C LEU A 149 2.00 -14.89 -10.33
N LYS A 150 2.15 -13.86 -11.19
CA LYS A 150 2.22 -14.03 -12.64
C LYS A 150 3.36 -14.98 -13.04
N ALA A 151 4.56 -14.75 -12.50
CA ALA A 151 5.72 -15.57 -12.78
C ALA A 151 5.55 -17.04 -12.33
N ALA A 152 4.83 -17.27 -11.23
CA ALA A 152 4.53 -18.61 -10.72
C ALA A 152 3.32 -19.28 -11.42
N GLY A 153 2.57 -18.58 -12.25
CA GLY A 153 1.34 -19.08 -12.85
C GLY A 153 0.16 -19.20 -11.87
N ASP A 154 0.24 -18.52 -10.73
CA ASP A 154 -0.85 -18.47 -9.76
C ASP A 154 -2.04 -17.64 -10.31
N PRO A 155 -3.29 -17.95 -9.94
CA PRO A 155 -4.44 -17.15 -10.32
C PRO A 155 -4.31 -15.70 -9.82
N LEU A 156 -4.45 -14.71 -10.71
CA LEU A 156 -4.38 -13.29 -10.37
C LEU A 156 -5.70 -12.78 -9.76
N PRO A 157 -5.64 -11.80 -8.83
CA PRO A 157 -6.82 -11.19 -8.22
C PRO A 157 -7.67 -10.40 -9.22
N ALA A 158 -8.86 -9.99 -8.80
CA ALA A 158 -9.79 -9.24 -9.64
C ALA A 158 -9.27 -7.86 -10.06
N ALA A 159 -8.56 -7.18 -9.17
CA ALA A 159 -7.95 -5.85 -9.40
C ALA A 159 -6.93 -5.53 -8.31
N ALA A 160 -6.19 -4.44 -8.51
CA ALA A 160 -5.33 -3.83 -7.51
C ALA A 160 -5.64 -2.34 -7.31
N CYS A 161 -5.67 -1.90 -6.05
CA CYS A 161 -5.93 -0.52 -5.65
C CYS A 161 -4.71 0.04 -4.91
N LEU A 162 -4.13 1.11 -5.41
CA LEU A 162 -2.88 1.67 -4.87
C LEU A 162 -3.10 3.11 -4.38
N LEU A 163 -2.58 3.43 -3.22
CA LEU A 163 -2.60 4.77 -2.65
C LEU A 163 -1.18 5.31 -2.58
N SER A 164 -0.86 6.33 -3.36
CA SER A 164 0.49 6.93 -3.40
C SER A 164 1.61 5.87 -3.48
N PRO A 165 1.60 4.93 -4.42
CA PRO A 165 2.51 3.78 -4.39
C PRO A 165 3.97 4.20 -4.60
N TRP A 166 4.89 3.60 -3.82
CA TRP A 166 6.33 3.72 -4.03
C TRP A 166 6.80 2.59 -4.96
N LEU A 167 7.08 2.94 -6.22
CA LEU A 167 7.35 1.98 -7.29
C LEU A 167 8.76 2.10 -7.89
N ASP A 168 9.52 3.12 -7.47
CA ASP A 168 10.88 3.40 -7.91
C ASP A 168 11.80 3.68 -6.71
N LEU A 169 12.43 2.63 -6.19
CA LEU A 169 13.35 2.77 -5.05
C LEU A 169 14.68 3.40 -5.45
N ALA A 170 14.97 3.50 -6.77
CA ALA A 170 16.10 4.27 -7.29
C ALA A 170 15.85 5.79 -7.28
N ALA A 171 14.64 6.24 -6.93
CA ALA A 171 14.26 7.65 -6.82
C ALA A 171 14.58 8.47 -8.09
N SER A 172 14.41 7.88 -9.28
CA SER A 172 14.80 8.47 -10.57
C SER A 172 13.73 9.37 -11.19
N GLY A 173 12.55 9.50 -10.57
CA GLY A 173 11.43 10.26 -11.10
C GLY A 173 11.60 11.78 -10.95
N ASP A 174 11.14 12.57 -11.93
CA ASP A 174 11.26 14.04 -11.94
C ASP A 174 10.59 14.71 -10.74
N SER A 175 9.54 14.10 -10.17
CA SER A 175 8.83 14.64 -9.02
C SER A 175 9.69 14.68 -7.75
N MET A 176 10.75 13.89 -7.66
CA MET A 176 11.73 13.94 -6.57
C MET A 176 12.34 15.33 -6.39
N SER A 177 12.57 16.05 -7.48
CA SER A 177 13.08 17.42 -7.45
C SER A 177 11.98 18.46 -7.64
N SER A 178 11.07 18.27 -8.61
CA SER A 178 10.08 19.28 -8.98
C SER A 178 8.97 19.48 -7.94
N ARG A 179 8.83 18.55 -6.98
CA ARG A 179 7.83 18.61 -5.90
C ARG A 179 8.44 18.58 -4.49
N ALA A 180 9.77 18.62 -4.37
CA ALA A 180 10.46 18.55 -3.09
C ALA A 180 9.99 19.61 -2.07
N ASP A 181 9.75 20.84 -2.53
CA ASP A 181 9.28 21.93 -1.68
C ASP A 181 7.77 21.87 -1.35
N ARG A 182 7.02 20.96 -1.98
CA ARG A 182 5.57 20.84 -1.80
C ARG A 182 5.16 19.64 -0.99
N ASP A 183 5.97 18.58 -0.97
CA ASP A 183 5.70 17.39 -0.16
C ASP A 183 6.01 17.69 1.32
N PRO A 184 4.99 17.67 2.21
CA PRO A 184 5.21 17.93 3.63
C PRO A 184 5.67 16.69 4.40
N TRP A 185 5.78 15.52 3.74
CA TRP A 185 6.03 14.25 4.42
C TRP A 185 7.43 13.73 4.20
N PHE A 186 7.95 13.84 2.99
CA PHE A 186 9.20 13.22 2.61
C PHE A 186 10.18 14.23 2.03
N ARG A 187 11.45 14.01 2.37
CA ARG A 187 12.57 14.60 1.68
C ARG A 187 13.12 13.57 0.69
N ALA A 188 13.41 13.99 -0.52
CA ALA A 188 13.95 13.10 -1.55
C ALA A 188 15.30 12.46 -1.11
N GLU A 189 16.10 13.19 -0.33
CA GLU A 189 17.37 12.71 0.23
C GLU A 189 17.24 11.56 1.23
N ASP A 190 16.08 11.38 1.88
CA ASP A 190 15.85 10.29 2.86
C ASP A 190 15.54 8.96 2.19
N LEU A 191 14.96 8.97 0.98
CA LEU A 191 14.49 7.75 0.31
C LEU A 191 15.61 6.73 0.03
N PRO A 192 16.81 7.13 -0.45
CA PRO A 192 17.91 6.19 -0.65
C PRO A 192 18.35 5.47 0.63
N HIS A 193 18.34 6.15 1.78
CA HIS A 193 18.70 5.55 3.07
C HIS A 193 17.70 4.48 3.49
N VAL A 194 16.42 4.77 3.30
CA VAL A 194 15.34 3.81 3.63
C VAL A 194 15.33 2.65 2.64
N ALA A 195 15.54 2.92 1.36
CA ALA A 195 15.67 1.88 0.33
C ALA A 195 16.81 0.91 0.65
N ALA A 196 17.96 1.42 1.14
CA ALA A 196 19.11 0.59 1.51
C ALA A 196 18.78 -0.44 2.61
N TYR A 197 17.91 -0.11 3.58
CA TYR A 197 17.46 -1.09 4.58
C TYR A 197 16.67 -2.24 3.97
N TYR A 198 15.83 -1.95 2.97
CA TYR A 198 15.00 -2.98 2.34
C TYR A 198 15.77 -3.78 1.29
N CYS A 199 16.50 -3.10 0.41
CA CYS A 199 17.14 -3.72 -0.74
C CYS A 199 18.39 -4.51 -0.36
N ALA A 200 19.06 -4.17 0.75
CA ALA A 200 20.37 -4.70 1.09
C ALA A 200 21.38 -4.55 -0.09
N GLU A 201 21.82 -5.66 -0.66
CA GLU A 201 22.74 -5.66 -1.81
C GLU A 201 22.01 -5.77 -3.18
N LYS A 202 20.68 -5.74 -3.18
CA LYS A 202 19.90 -5.90 -4.40
C LYS A 202 19.93 -4.62 -5.25
N ASP A 203 19.91 -4.79 -6.57
CA ASP A 203 19.80 -3.68 -7.50
C ASP A 203 18.47 -2.93 -7.31
N LEU A 204 18.56 -1.62 -7.16
CA LEU A 204 17.39 -0.75 -6.99
C LEU A 204 16.45 -0.75 -8.20
N VAL A 205 16.94 -1.13 -9.39
CA VAL A 205 16.11 -1.25 -10.61
C VAL A 205 15.60 -2.68 -10.86
N ASP A 206 15.84 -3.63 -9.92
CA ASP A 206 15.22 -4.95 -10.00
C ASP A 206 13.69 -4.81 -10.02
N PRO A 207 12.99 -5.45 -10.98
CA PRO A 207 11.53 -5.32 -11.14
C PRO A 207 10.69 -5.70 -9.91
N LEU A 208 11.19 -6.54 -9.01
CA LEU A 208 10.50 -6.88 -7.76
C LEU A 208 10.81 -5.90 -6.63
N VAL A 209 11.87 -5.10 -6.76
CA VAL A 209 12.23 -4.01 -5.85
C VAL A 209 11.55 -2.72 -6.29
N SER A 210 11.67 -2.39 -7.59
CA SER A 210 11.11 -1.19 -8.22
C SER A 210 10.20 -1.58 -9.40
N PRO A 211 8.92 -1.84 -9.13
CA PRO A 211 7.98 -2.33 -10.14
C PRO A 211 7.75 -1.41 -11.35
N VAL A 212 8.18 -0.15 -11.29
CA VAL A 212 8.15 0.75 -12.45
C VAL A 212 9.00 0.25 -13.62
N TYR A 213 9.99 -0.62 -13.37
CA TYR A 213 10.85 -1.23 -14.39
C TYR A 213 10.38 -2.61 -14.86
N ALA A 214 9.24 -3.09 -14.37
CA ALA A 214 8.77 -4.45 -14.64
C ALA A 214 8.04 -4.58 -15.98
N ASP A 215 8.00 -5.81 -16.52
CA ASP A 215 7.00 -6.21 -17.51
C ASP A 215 5.64 -6.38 -16.83
N VAL A 216 4.77 -5.40 -17.03
CA VAL A 216 3.44 -5.33 -16.45
C VAL A 216 2.34 -5.92 -17.35
N SER A 217 2.70 -6.56 -18.47
CA SER A 217 1.74 -7.19 -19.36
C SER A 217 0.91 -8.27 -18.65
N GLY A 218 -0.38 -8.35 -18.94
CA GLY A 218 -1.28 -9.38 -18.38
C GLY A 218 -1.59 -9.22 -16.88
N LEU A 219 -1.19 -8.13 -16.23
CA LEU A 219 -1.61 -7.82 -14.87
C LEU A 219 -3.10 -7.41 -14.83
N PRO A 220 -3.79 -7.60 -13.69
CA PRO A 220 -5.19 -7.22 -13.52
C PRO A 220 -5.37 -5.70 -13.61
N PRO A 221 -6.62 -5.19 -13.73
CA PRO A 221 -6.89 -3.76 -13.71
C PRO A 221 -6.41 -3.07 -12.43
N PHE A 222 -5.95 -1.81 -12.58
CA PHE A 222 -5.50 -0.97 -11.48
C PHE A 222 -6.40 0.24 -11.28
N TYR A 223 -6.57 0.62 -10.01
CA TYR A 223 -7.07 1.91 -9.57
C TYR A 223 -6.05 2.56 -8.66
N VAL A 224 -5.60 3.76 -8.99
CA VAL A 224 -4.53 4.44 -8.27
C VAL A 224 -4.97 5.83 -7.86
N GLN A 225 -4.72 6.20 -6.61
CA GLN A 225 -4.87 7.57 -6.14
C GLN A 225 -3.49 8.12 -5.76
N VAL A 226 -3.20 9.34 -6.20
CA VAL A 226 -1.92 10.02 -5.95
C VAL A 226 -2.16 11.49 -5.62
N GLY A 227 -1.43 12.02 -4.64
CA GLY A 227 -1.42 13.45 -4.33
C GLY A 227 -0.64 14.24 -5.38
N ALA A 228 -1.16 15.39 -5.81
CA ALA A 228 -0.47 16.22 -6.80
C ALA A 228 0.79 16.88 -6.26
N ASP A 229 0.97 16.92 -4.94
CA ASP A 229 2.12 17.60 -4.30
C ASP A 229 3.18 16.63 -3.74
N GLU A 230 3.03 15.31 -3.94
CA GLU A 230 3.99 14.33 -3.41
C GLU A 230 5.17 14.05 -4.35
N ILE A 231 6.34 13.76 -3.77
CA ILE A 231 7.56 13.42 -4.52
C ILE A 231 7.44 12.08 -5.25
N LEU A 232 6.56 11.17 -4.86
CA LEU A 232 6.32 9.88 -5.54
C LEU A 232 5.34 9.97 -6.72
N PHE A 233 4.92 11.16 -7.12
CA PHE A 233 3.98 11.34 -8.22
C PHE A 233 4.47 10.71 -9.54
N SER A 234 5.75 10.86 -9.86
CA SER A 234 6.34 10.30 -11.08
C SER A 234 6.29 8.78 -11.12
N ASP A 235 6.32 8.12 -9.96
CA ASP A 235 6.20 6.66 -9.87
C ASP A 235 4.84 6.20 -10.43
N THR A 236 3.77 6.86 -9.96
CA THR A 236 2.41 6.60 -10.45
C THR A 236 2.26 6.92 -11.93
N ALA A 237 2.77 8.06 -12.40
CA ALA A 237 2.66 8.49 -13.80
C ALA A 237 3.36 7.49 -14.73
N ARG A 238 4.63 7.17 -14.45
CA ARG A 238 5.45 6.22 -15.23
C ARG A 238 4.82 4.82 -15.22
N PHE A 239 4.37 4.35 -14.07
CA PHE A 239 3.69 3.06 -13.97
C PHE A 239 2.41 3.03 -14.78
N GLY A 240 1.64 4.12 -14.76
CA GLY A 240 0.42 4.25 -15.57
C GLY A 240 0.70 4.16 -17.07
N ASP A 241 1.77 4.81 -17.53
CA ASP A 241 2.19 4.75 -18.92
C ASP A 241 2.65 3.33 -19.32
N ASN A 242 3.39 2.64 -18.43
CA ASN A 242 3.80 1.26 -18.67
C ASN A 242 2.60 0.30 -18.77
N ILE A 243 1.61 0.43 -17.88
CA ILE A 243 0.38 -0.38 -17.95
C ILE A 243 -0.37 -0.14 -19.26
N ARG A 244 -0.57 1.12 -19.67
CA ARG A 244 -1.25 1.46 -20.92
C ARG A 244 -0.48 0.96 -22.15
N ALA A 245 0.85 1.12 -22.15
CA ALA A 245 1.71 0.63 -23.22
C ALA A 245 1.66 -0.91 -23.36
N ALA A 246 1.50 -1.62 -22.25
CA ALA A 246 1.33 -3.07 -22.23
C ALA A 246 -0.11 -3.54 -22.56
N GLY A 247 -1.03 -2.62 -22.93
CA GLY A 247 -2.43 -2.93 -23.20
C GLY A 247 -3.28 -3.24 -21.97
N GLY A 248 -2.78 -2.93 -20.76
CA GLY A 248 -3.50 -3.10 -19.50
C GLY A 248 -4.47 -1.96 -19.21
N THR A 249 -5.24 -2.11 -18.14
CA THR A 249 -6.23 -1.12 -17.67
C THR A 249 -5.76 -0.47 -16.38
N ILE A 250 -5.74 0.85 -16.38
CA ILE A 250 -5.42 1.65 -15.18
C ILE A 250 -6.25 2.94 -15.15
N GLU A 251 -6.88 3.19 -14.03
CA GLU A 251 -7.51 4.45 -13.68
C GLU A 251 -6.65 5.16 -12.63
N ILE A 252 -6.27 6.40 -12.89
CA ILE A 252 -5.44 7.22 -11.99
C ILE A 252 -6.25 8.45 -11.60
N GLU A 253 -6.40 8.66 -10.30
CA GLU A 253 -6.96 9.88 -9.73
C GLU A 253 -5.86 10.74 -9.11
N GLU A 254 -5.58 11.87 -9.74
CA GLU A 254 -4.75 12.92 -9.16
C GLU A 254 -5.56 13.80 -8.22
N TRP A 255 -5.05 14.03 -7.02
CA TRP A 255 -5.70 14.83 -6.00
C TRP A 255 -4.96 16.16 -5.81
N PRO A 256 -5.50 17.28 -6.33
CA PRO A 256 -4.87 18.59 -6.21
C PRO A 256 -4.66 19.01 -4.76
N ASN A 257 -3.50 19.61 -4.47
CA ASN A 257 -3.10 20.09 -3.14
C ASN A 257 -3.08 18.99 -2.06
N MET A 258 -2.99 17.72 -2.46
CA MET A 258 -2.85 16.60 -1.55
C MET A 258 -1.42 16.06 -1.61
N TRP A 259 -1.00 15.55 -0.48
CA TRP A 259 0.31 14.96 -0.22
C TRP A 259 0.24 13.44 -0.10
N HIS A 260 1.36 12.82 0.14
CA HIS A 260 1.53 11.37 0.22
C HIS A 260 0.57 10.72 1.22
N VAL A 261 -0.18 9.72 0.76
CA VAL A 261 -1.17 8.94 1.54
C VAL A 261 -2.10 9.81 2.40
N PHE A 262 -2.55 10.95 1.87
CA PHE A 262 -3.47 11.85 2.57
C PHE A 262 -4.74 11.14 3.07
N GLN A 263 -5.07 10.00 2.53
CA GLN A 263 -6.22 9.16 2.90
C GLN A 263 -6.18 8.71 4.36
N VAL A 264 -5.02 8.67 5.03
CA VAL A 264 -4.93 8.33 6.46
C VAL A 264 -5.69 9.31 7.35
N PHE A 265 -5.98 10.52 6.85
CA PHE A 265 -6.75 11.55 7.57
C PHE A 265 -8.26 11.43 7.36
N VAL A 266 -8.77 10.28 6.90
CA VAL A 266 -10.19 10.05 6.59
C VAL A 266 -11.14 10.39 7.75
N ALA A 267 -10.71 10.30 8.98
CA ALA A 267 -11.53 10.64 10.15
C ALA A 267 -11.83 12.14 10.24
N VAL A 268 -10.93 13.01 9.77
CA VAL A 268 -10.99 14.45 9.98
C VAL A 268 -11.06 15.27 8.69
N MET A 269 -10.58 14.74 7.55
CA MET A 269 -10.42 15.48 6.32
C MET A 269 -11.49 15.10 5.27
N PRO A 270 -12.25 16.06 4.73
CA PRO A 270 -13.27 15.80 3.71
C PRO A 270 -12.70 15.19 2.42
N GLU A 271 -11.52 15.63 1.97
CA GLU A 271 -10.81 15.13 0.79
C GLU A 271 -10.51 13.64 0.94
N SER A 272 -9.94 13.26 2.08
CA SER A 272 -9.64 11.86 2.39
C SER A 272 -10.91 10.99 2.39
N ARG A 273 -12.02 11.51 2.93
CA ARG A 273 -13.31 10.80 2.90
C ARG A 273 -13.81 10.61 1.47
N ARG A 274 -13.69 11.63 0.62
CA ARG A 274 -14.07 11.53 -0.80
C ARG A 274 -13.21 10.51 -1.53
N ALA A 275 -11.90 10.53 -1.29
CA ALA A 275 -10.95 9.59 -1.87
C ALA A 275 -11.30 8.15 -1.47
N ILE A 276 -11.52 7.89 -0.18
CA ILE A 276 -11.91 6.57 0.31
C ILE A 276 -13.26 6.12 -0.26
N ASN A 277 -14.23 7.01 -0.43
CA ASN A 277 -15.51 6.65 -1.04
C ASN A 277 -15.36 6.24 -2.50
N LYS A 278 -14.57 6.96 -3.29
CA LYS A 278 -14.29 6.62 -4.70
C LYS A 278 -13.55 5.28 -4.81
N LEU A 279 -12.53 5.07 -3.98
CA LEU A 279 -11.85 3.78 -3.89
C LEU A 279 -12.84 2.64 -3.55
N ALA A 280 -13.74 2.89 -2.61
CA ALA A 280 -14.76 1.92 -2.20
C ALA A 280 -15.78 1.63 -3.31
N ASP A 281 -16.17 2.66 -4.09
CA ASP A 281 -17.03 2.49 -5.25
C ASP A 281 -16.36 1.59 -6.30
N TYR A 282 -15.08 1.83 -6.60
CA TYR A 282 -14.33 0.99 -7.51
C TYR A 282 -14.28 -0.48 -7.01
N ILE A 283 -13.93 -0.69 -5.74
CA ILE A 283 -13.88 -2.03 -5.15
C ILE A 283 -15.23 -2.74 -5.24
N ARG A 284 -16.35 -2.03 -4.96
CA ARG A 284 -17.70 -2.59 -5.08
C ARG A 284 -18.02 -2.99 -6.53
N ASN A 285 -17.71 -2.12 -7.48
CA ASN A 285 -17.98 -2.40 -8.90
C ASN A 285 -17.20 -3.63 -9.40
N VAL A 286 -15.99 -3.85 -8.90
CA VAL A 286 -15.17 -5.02 -9.24
C VAL A 286 -15.68 -6.30 -8.56
N LEU A 287 -16.00 -6.24 -7.28
CA LEU A 287 -16.31 -7.45 -6.49
C LEU A 287 -17.80 -7.79 -6.43
N CYS A 288 -18.67 -6.82 -6.64
CA CYS A 288 -20.13 -6.94 -6.51
C CYS A 288 -20.82 -6.22 -7.68
N PRO A 289 -20.53 -6.61 -8.95
CA PRO A 289 -21.07 -5.97 -10.16
C PRO A 289 -22.59 -6.06 -10.26
#